data_7e0a5e00454af93ffbafdc72b970e96f
#
_entry.id   7e0a5e00454af93ffbafdc72b970e96f
#
_cell.length_a   1.000
_cell.length_b   1.000
_cell.length_c   1.000
_cell.angle_alpha   90.00
_cell.angle_beta   90.00
_cell.angle_gamma   90.00
#
_symmetry.space_group_name_H-M   'P 1'
#
loop_
_entity.id
_entity.type
_entity.pdbx_description
1 polymer ?
#
loop_
_entity_poly.entity_id
_entity_poly.type
_entity_poly.pdbx_seq_one_letter_code
_entity_poly.pdbx_strand_id
1 'polypeptide(L)'
;MRKIFSLFAAMTLCLPMLQGAIKVHTIGDSTMAEYDESTTDKRGWGMYLGSFFDPSFVTVNNRGKSGADTRGFYTGAAYWPSVKSQMSAGDYLLIQFAHNDEGNDSNLAGLDNLEYAAYCKEKGLPAPTDARGTNPQTTYREYLRLFIDEARELGVNPVLVGPICRAYFSGNNITRKGQHDLGDKFAKIENGEVLKNQSVPASDLSMSYVEAMRIVAAEKNVPFIDLTEATRQLYLSYGESQCLSLLFCTGDKTHTNAMGGNLVARAAAQLLKNEGVLAEYINIPTDITANPNAINIGETYCSVPQNKEFLLTGYGLEPAAGTVNLSASANLLISLDKENYASTAQVSYEGGSMFQKVFIRANYATGGLHFDTVYATSGEHKVAVPVSAMAIALDGGADVSAFWAIGAKPVPAPVVEGPISAEFTMSQMACIDYNAAKNYFVDGDETNIILARFHNSADGSSRTPWPAGEIDENAIRYLDFAITAPAAMDVRITRIAMEIASDGTSTMCYHLNTGFGDEFTGVTTIYEKRNMTSRVIEHVDLTPTLTIPAGEVLHVRILPWHDYGEVKDSKYIGLRNVRIEGMAFESGEEGIEEVQNKVQSTKVLRNGQIIILRNGVEYTPAGQIVK
;
A
#
# COMPACT_ATOMS: atom_id res chain seq x y z
N MET A 1 -24.43 -56.58 44.96
CA MET A 1 -24.80 -55.23 44.49
C MET A 1 -23.55 -54.39 44.45
N ARG A 2 -22.88 -54.30 43.31
CA ARG A 2 -21.69 -53.44 43.10
C ARG A 2 -22.14 -52.25 42.24
N LYS A 3 -22.05 -51.05 42.81
CA LYS A 3 -22.33 -49.80 42.09
C LYS A 3 -21.10 -49.42 41.25
N ILE A 4 -21.28 -49.38 39.95
CA ILE A 4 -20.30 -48.84 39.01
C ILE A 4 -20.54 -47.34 38.90
N PHE A 5 -19.57 -46.52 39.32
CA PHE A 5 -19.55 -45.08 39.08
C PHE A 5 -18.86 -44.84 37.73
N SER A 6 -19.63 -44.36 36.73
CA SER A 6 -19.08 -43.89 35.46
C SER A 6 -18.60 -42.45 35.63
N LEU A 7 -17.31 -42.26 35.50
CA LEU A 7 -16.67 -40.95 35.47
C LEU A 7 -16.72 -40.43 34.00
N PHE A 8 -17.60 -39.49 33.68
CA PHE A 8 -17.58 -38.78 32.43
C PHE A 8 -16.52 -37.68 32.55
N ALA A 9 -15.34 -37.87 31.92
CA ALA A 9 -14.38 -36.82 31.70
C ALA A 9 -14.88 -35.96 30.50
N ALA A 10 -15.34 -34.77 30.81
CA ALA A 10 -15.63 -33.76 29.78
C ALA A 10 -14.29 -33.27 29.19
N MET A 11 -13.95 -33.78 28.01
CA MET A 11 -12.83 -33.31 27.24
C MET A 11 -13.29 -32.02 26.52
N THR A 12 -12.98 -30.86 27.12
CA THR A 12 -13.19 -29.55 26.48
C THR A 12 -12.23 -29.48 25.29
N LEU A 13 -12.74 -29.71 24.08
CA LEU A 13 -12.02 -29.37 22.86
C LEU A 13 -11.92 -27.85 22.81
N CYS A 14 -10.78 -27.29 23.15
CA CYS A 14 -10.38 -25.97 22.72
C CYS A 14 -10.18 -26.05 21.20
N LEU A 15 -11.22 -25.73 20.43
CA LEU A 15 -11.06 -25.36 19.03
C LEU A 15 -10.20 -24.08 19.03
N PRO A 16 -9.08 -24.05 18.32
CA PRO A 16 -8.41 -22.78 18.08
C PRO A 16 -9.43 -21.92 17.31
N MET A 17 -9.88 -20.83 17.93
CA MET A 17 -10.57 -19.77 17.18
C MET A 17 -9.61 -19.40 16.05
N LEU A 18 -10.05 -19.43 14.80
CA LEU A 18 -9.38 -18.74 13.72
C LEU A 18 -9.35 -17.25 14.13
N GLN A 19 -8.26 -16.84 14.76
CA GLN A 19 -8.03 -15.45 15.07
C GLN A 19 -7.77 -14.79 13.71
N GLY A 20 -8.61 -13.85 13.31
CA GLY A 20 -8.36 -13.04 12.11
C GLY A 20 -6.98 -12.40 12.22
N ALA A 21 -6.34 -12.12 11.09
CA ALA A 21 -5.04 -11.46 11.08
C ALA A 21 -5.10 -10.16 11.90
N ILE A 22 -4.14 -9.98 12.81
CA ILE A 22 -4.00 -8.76 13.61
C ILE A 22 -3.72 -7.59 12.66
N LYS A 23 -4.44 -6.50 12.80
CA LYS A 23 -4.14 -5.27 12.04
C LYS A 23 -3.30 -4.32 12.90
N VAL A 24 -2.24 -3.81 12.30
CA VAL A 24 -1.47 -2.68 12.84
C VAL A 24 -1.87 -1.43 12.08
N HIS A 25 -2.70 -0.60 12.68
CA HIS A 25 -3.04 0.71 12.14
C HIS A 25 -1.93 1.69 12.49
N THR A 26 -1.52 2.52 11.53
CA THR A 26 -0.54 3.58 11.80
C THR A 26 -1.16 4.93 11.50
N ILE A 27 -1.01 5.88 12.41
CA ILE A 27 -1.41 7.29 12.22
C ILE A 27 -0.21 8.19 12.43
N GLY A 28 -0.09 9.21 11.58
CA GLY A 28 1.07 10.09 11.60
C GLY A 28 1.05 11.13 10.50
N ASP A 29 2.18 11.75 10.30
CA ASP A 29 2.40 12.81 9.33
C ASP A 29 3.00 12.31 7.99
N SER A 30 3.59 13.24 7.21
CA SER A 30 4.20 12.97 5.90
C SER A 30 5.35 11.96 5.95
N THR A 31 6.05 11.84 7.08
CA THR A 31 7.20 10.94 7.19
C THR A 31 6.81 9.47 7.34
N MET A 32 5.54 9.21 7.63
CA MET A 32 4.95 7.87 7.71
C MET A 32 4.03 7.56 6.52
N ALA A 33 3.50 8.57 5.82
CA ALA A 33 2.41 8.48 4.84
C ALA A 33 2.73 7.60 3.62
N GLU A 34 1.65 7.16 2.96
CA GLU A 34 1.69 6.57 1.62
C GLU A 34 1.96 7.64 0.55
N TYR A 35 2.75 7.27 -0.46
CA TYR A 35 3.03 8.09 -1.62
C TYR A 35 2.94 7.28 -2.90
N ASP A 36 2.45 7.91 -3.96
CA ASP A 36 2.47 7.33 -5.29
C ASP A 36 3.90 7.37 -5.85
N GLU A 37 4.46 6.19 -6.07
CA GLU A 37 5.84 6.01 -6.55
C GLU A 37 6.07 6.56 -7.96
N SER A 38 5.01 6.73 -8.75
CA SER A 38 5.09 7.28 -10.10
C SER A 38 5.21 8.81 -10.13
N THR A 39 4.86 9.49 -9.02
CA THR A 39 4.77 10.95 -8.98
C THR A 39 5.80 11.62 -8.09
N THR A 40 6.40 10.88 -7.15
CA THR A 40 7.39 11.42 -6.21
C THR A 40 8.32 10.32 -5.70
N ASP A 41 9.56 10.72 -5.37
CA ASP A 41 10.54 9.87 -4.70
C ASP A 41 10.37 9.82 -3.17
N LYS A 42 9.44 10.59 -2.60
CA LYS A 42 9.10 10.53 -1.17
C LYS A 42 8.55 9.17 -0.79
N ARG A 43 9.03 8.62 0.33
CA ARG A 43 8.52 7.38 0.92
C ARG A 43 8.43 7.52 2.42
N GLY A 44 7.21 7.45 2.94
CA GLY A 44 7.02 7.33 4.39
C GLY A 44 7.39 5.94 4.88
N TRP A 45 7.99 5.85 6.08
CA TRP A 45 8.42 4.55 6.61
C TRP A 45 7.25 3.57 6.85
N GLY A 46 6.03 4.09 7.03
CA GLY A 46 4.83 3.26 7.15
C GLY A 46 4.55 2.39 5.92
N MET A 47 5.01 2.80 4.72
CA MET A 47 4.89 2.02 3.48
C MET A 47 5.64 0.69 3.55
N TYR A 48 6.70 0.61 4.36
CA TYR A 48 7.60 -0.56 4.43
C TYR A 48 7.44 -1.37 5.70
N LEU A 49 6.72 -0.87 6.71
CA LEU A 49 6.62 -1.54 8.00
C LEU A 49 6.07 -2.96 7.89
N GLY A 50 5.08 -3.17 7.01
CA GLY A 50 4.47 -4.47 6.77
C GLY A 50 5.46 -5.56 6.32
N SER A 51 6.56 -5.17 5.66
CA SER A 51 7.57 -6.13 5.18
C SER A 51 8.38 -6.79 6.31
N PHE A 52 8.29 -6.27 7.52
CA PHE A 52 8.96 -6.82 8.70
C PHE A 52 8.05 -7.70 9.58
N PHE A 53 6.78 -7.85 9.22
CA PHE A 53 5.85 -8.77 9.89
C PHE A 53 5.63 -10.05 9.07
N ASP A 54 5.27 -11.12 9.77
CA ASP A 54 4.73 -12.31 9.10
C ASP A 54 3.32 -12.00 8.57
N PRO A 55 3.12 -11.95 7.24
CA PRO A 55 1.85 -11.55 6.64
C PRO A 55 0.70 -12.54 6.89
N SER A 56 1.02 -13.76 7.36
CA SER A 56 0.01 -14.75 7.76
C SER A 56 -0.70 -14.39 9.05
N PHE A 57 -0.10 -13.53 9.87
CA PHE A 57 -0.61 -13.16 11.19
C PHE A 57 -0.85 -11.67 11.36
N VAL A 58 -0.08 -10.82 10.68
CA VAL A 58 -0.13 -9.37 10.87
C VAL A 58 -0.20 -8.64 9.54
N THR A 59 -1.13 -7.70 9.43
CA THR A 59 -1.22 -6.76 8.30
C THR A 59 -1.07 -5.33 8.79
N VAL A 60 -0.47 -4.46 7.97
CA VAL A 60 -0.31 -3.03 8.31
C VAL A 60 -1.27 -2.20 7.48
N ASN A 61 -2.06 -1.37 8.15
CA ASN A 61 -2.96 -0.38 7.56
C ASN A 61 -2.36 1.01 7.80
N ASN A 62 -1.53 1.47 6.86
CA ASN A 62 -0.87 2.76 6.99
C ASN A 62 -1.83 3.90 6.64
N ARG A 63 -2.11 4.75 7.63
CA ARG A 63 -3.01 5.90 7.52
C ARG A 63 -2.31 7.23 7.83
N GLY A 64 -0.96 7.24 7.73
CA GLY A 64 -0.18 8.48 7.80
C GLY A 64 -0.66 9.49 6.75
N LYS A 65 -0.69 10.78 7.12
CA LYS A 65 -1.21 11.85 6.25
C LYS A 65 -0.24 13.00 6.12
N SER A 66 0.17 13.28 4.88
CA SER A 66 1.06 14.41 4.58
C SER A 66 0.48 15.73 5.08
N GLY A 67 1.29 16.49 5.83
CA GLY A 67 0.92 17.79 6.39
C GLY A 67 0.06 17.76 7.66
N ALA A 68 -0.28 16.60 8.20
CA ALA A 68 -1.09 16.50 9.41
C ALA A 68 -0.28 16.79 10.68
N ASP A 69 -0.83 17.61 11.56
CA ASP A 69 -0.51 17.69 12.99
C ASP A 69 -1.52 16.84 13.80
N THR A 70 -1.28 16.65 15.08
CA THR A 70 -2.16 15.84 15.95
C THR A 70 -3.60 16.34 15.92
N ARG A 71 -3.81 17.66 16.05
CA ARG A 71 -5.13 18.27 16.05
C ARG A 71 -5.86 18.10 14.73
N GLY A 72 -5.20 18.44 13.61
CA GLY A 72 -5.80 18.36 12.28
C GLY A 72 -6.14 16.92 11.91
N PHE A 73 -5.34 15.95 12.34
CA PHE A 73 -5.64 14.53 12.14
C PHE A 73 -6.84 14.09 13.00
N TYR A 74 -6.89 14.52 14.27
CA TYR A 74 -7.98 14.14 15.17
C TYR A 74 -9.34 14.73 14.74
N THR A 75 -9.37 16.02 14.36
CA THR A 75 -10.60 16.75 14.03
C THR A 75 -11.06 16.55 12.59
N GLY A 76 -10.18 16.07 11.71
CA GLY A 76 -10.49 15.86 10.30
C GLY A 76 -11.42 14.66 10.09
N ALA A 77 -12.60 14.89 9.51
CA ALA A 77 -13.63 13.87 9.34
C ALA A 77 -13.16 12.63 8.55
N ALA A 78 -12.25 12.82 7.58
CA ALA A 78 -11.67 11.75 6.76
C ALA A 78 -10.46 11.04 7.41
N TYR A 79 -9.97 11.48 8.55
CA TYR A 79 -8.76 10.95 9.15
C TYR A 79 -9.07 10.08 10.37
N TRP A 80 -9.05 10.63 11.57
CA TRP A 80 -9.24 9.81 12.77
C TRP A 80 -10.57 9.04 12.80
N PRO A 81 -11.75 9.62 12.48
CA PRO A 81 -12.98 8.86 12.43
C PRO A 81 -12.97 7.71 11.43
N SER A 82 -12.34 7.92 10.28
CA SER A 82 -12.16 6.87 9.25
C SER A 82 -11.28 5.73 9.73
N VAL A 83 -10.17 6.03 10.41
CA VAL A 83 -9.28 5.00 10.97
C VAL A 83 -9.99 4.22 12.06
N LYS A 84 -10.70 4.91 12.97
CA LYS A 84 -11.48 4.28 14.04
C LYS A 84 -12.48 3.25 13.53
N SER A 85 -13.17 3.57 12.43
CA SER A 85 -14.19 2.67 11.86
C SER A 85 -13.63 1.35 11.32
N GLN A 86 -12.30 1.24 11.13
CA GLN A 86 -11.61 0.06 10.61
C GLN A 86 -10.94 -0.78 11.71
N MET A 87 -10.95 -0.29 12.95
CA MET A 87 -10.31 -0.94 14.08
C MET A 87 -11.20 -2.03 14.69
N SER A 88 -10.56 -3.08 15.16
CA SER A 88 -11.19 -4.18 15.89
C SER A 88 -10.44 -4.48 17.18
N ALA A 89 -11.12 -5.06 18.16
CA ALA A 89 -10.47 -5.46 19.41
C ALA A 89 -9.32 -6.46 19.14
N GLY A 90 -8.18 -6.20 19.75
CA GLY A 90 -6.95 -6.96 19.55
C GLY A 90 -6.00 -6.37 18.52
N ASP A 91 -6.45 -5.39 17.71
CA ASP A 91 -5.58 -4.64 16.79
C ASP A 91 -4.58 -3.76 17.56
N TYR A 92 -3.62 -3.20 16.84
CA TYR A 92 -2.64 -2.25 17.36
C TYR A 92 -2.75 -0.90 16.65
N LEU A 93 -2.45 0.18 17.38
CA LEU A 93 -2.39 1.54 16.84
C LEU A 93 -1.02 2.16 17.13
N LEU A 94 -0.22 2.41 16.09
CA LEU A 94 1.03 3.16 16.20
C LEU A 94 0.77 4.63 15.91
N ILE A 95 1.19 5.52 16.82
CA ILE A 95 0.91 6.96 16.78
C ILE A 95 2.22 7.72 16.67
N GLN A 96 2.48 8.40 15.53
CA GLN A 96 3.67 9.22 15.31
C GLN A 96 3.31 10.58 14.74
N PHE A 97 3.55 11.64 15.49
CA PHE A 97 3.40 13.02 15.05
C PHE A 97 4.54 13.88 15.61
N ALA A 98 4.73 15.07 15.15
CA ALA A 98 5.44 16.23 15.65
C ALA A 98 5.86 17.19 14.53
N HIS A 99 6.22 16.68 13.33
CA HIS A 99 6.77 17.51 12.26
C HIS A 99 5.90 18.73 11.92
N ASN A 100 4.59 18.58 11.97
CA ASN A 100 3.66 19.67 11.70
C ASN A 100 3.11 20.32 12.99
N ASP A 101 3.19 19.62 14.10
CA ASP A 101 2.85 20.16 15.42
C ASP A 101 3.80 21.31 15.85
N GLU A 102 5.04 21.30 15.34
CA GLU A 102 5.99 22.41 15.52
C GLU A 102 5.51 23.74 14.90
N GLY A 103 4.54 23.70 13.98
CA GLY A 103 4.10 24.82 13.15
C GLY A 103 5.08 25.15 12.03
N ASN A 104 4.62 25.84 10.99
CA ASN A 104 5.46 26.20 9.85
C ASN A 104 6.21 27.53 10.04
N ASP A 105 5.64 28.47 10.80
CA ASP A 105 6.34 29.72 11.10
C ASP A 105 7.37 29.51 12.21
N SER A 106 8.63 29.52 11.84
CA SER A 106 9.73 29.34 12.80
C SER A 106 9.80 30.42 13.91
N ASN A 107 9.07 31.54 13.75
CA ASN A 107 8.96 32.57 14.78
C ASN A 107 7.82 32.32 15.76
N LEU A 108 6.94 31.37 15.44
CA LEU A 108 5.80 30.95 16.27
C LEU A 108 5.92 29.46 16.68
N ALA A 109 7.05 28.82 16.38
CA ALA A 109 7.27 27.39 16.65
C ALA A 109 7.02 27.06 18.14
N GLY A 110 6.28 25.96 18.38
CA GLY A 110 5.92 25.51 19.71
C GLY A 110 4.75 26.26 20.38
N LEU A 111 4.19 27.26 19.70
CA LEU A 111 2.97 27.94 20.13
C LEU A 111 1.75 27.24 19.58
N ASP A 112 0.73 27.06 20.40
CA ASP A 112 -0.55 26.57 19.92
C ASP A 112 -1.21 27.56 18.96
N ASN A 113 -1.57 27.09 17.75
CA ASN A 113 -2.07 27.99 16.72
C ASN A 113 -3.48 28.53 17.03
N LEU A 114 -4.31 27.80 17.78
CA LEU A 114 -5.63 28.31 18.22
C LEU A 114 -5.48 29.38 19.29
N GLU A 115 -4.54 29.23 20.23
CA GLU A 115 -4.20 30.27 21.20
C GLU A 115 -3.69 31.52 20.48
N TYR A 116 -2.82 31.34 19.48
CA TYR A 116 -2.33 32.45 18.68
C TYR A 116 -3.42 33.11 17.85
N ALA A 117 -4.35 32.36 17.26
CA ALA A 117 -5.51 32.91 16.56
C ALA A 117 -6.44 33.73 17.48
N ALA A 118 -6.66 33.24 18.70
CA ALA A 118 -7.40 33.97 19.72
C ALA A 118 -6.72 35.27 20.13
N TYR A 119 -5.40 35.24 20.33
CA TYR A 119 -4.57 36.42 20.57
C TYR A 119 -4.68 37.44 19.41
N CYS A 120 -4.53 36.99 18.17
CA CYS A 120 -4.64 37.88 17.00
C CYS A 120 -6.02 38.55 16.95
N LYS A 121 -7.09 37.80 17.20
CA LYS A 121 -8.45 38.32 17.26
C LYS A 121 -8.61 39.39 18.35
N GLU A 122 -8.09 39.13 19.56
CA GLU A 122 -8.12 40.09 20.67
C GLU A 122 -7.40 41.39 20.36
N LYS A 123 -6.21 41.28 19.71
CA LYS A 123 -5.37 42.41 19.36
C LYS A 123 -5.74 43.09 18.04
N GLY A 124 -6.77 42.62 17.33
CA GLY A 124 -7.16 43.14 16.00
C GLY A 124 -6.12 42.88 14.91
N LEU A 125 -5.31 41.83 15.05
CA LEU A 125 -4.31 41.39 14.09
C LEU A 125 -4.90 40.40 13.07
N PRO A 126 -4.31 40.26 11.87
CA PRO A 126 -4.71 39.21 10.92
C PRO A 126 -4.60 37.82 11.53
N ALA A 127 -5.59 36.97 11.24
CA ALA A 127 -5.54 35.56 11.66
C ALA A 127 -4.32 34.84 11.06
N PRO A 128 -3.76 33.82 11.74
CA PRO A 128 -2.71 33.02 11.16
C PRO A 128 -3.20 32.30 9.90
N THR A 129 -2.35 32.23 8.89
CA THR A 129 -2.64 31.57 7.60
C THR A 129 -2.47 30.05 7.64
N ASP A 130 -1.66 29.55 8.56
CA ASP A 130 -1.46 28.11 8.80
C ASP A 130 -2.30 27.68 10.01
N ALA A 131 -3.09 26.61 9.85
CA ALA A 131 -3.89 26.04 10.92
C ALA A 131 -3.12 25.07 11.83
N ARG A 132 -1.90 24.68 11.46
CA ARG A 132 -1.09 23.69 12.18
C ARG A 132 -0.29 24.33 13.32
N GLY A 133 0.00 23.50 14.29
CA GLY A 133 0.80 23.85 15.45
C GLY A 133 0.08 23.58 16.76
N THR A 134 0.71 22.79 17.60
CA THR A 134 0.27 22.48 18.98
C THR A 134 1.42 22.77 19.95
N ASN A 135 1.11 22.90 21.22
CA ASN A 135 2.12 23.14 22.23
C ASN A 135 2.52 21.80 22.90
N PRO A 136 3.85 21.46 22.99
CA PRO A 136 4.29 20.18 23.54
C PRO A 136 3.99 20.00 25.02
N GLN A 137 3.71 21.08 25.77
CA GLN A 137 3.37 21.00 27.19
C GLN A 137 1.87 20.78 27.42
N THR A 138 1.00 21.16 26.47
CA THR A 138 -0.46 21.17 26.62
C THR A 138 -1.16 20.42 25.51
N THR A 139 -1.56 21.06 24.43
CA THR A 139 -2.46 20.57 23.39
C THR A 139 -1.92 19.36 22.65
N TYR A 140 -0.63 19.25 22.40
CA TYR A 140 -0.03 18.05 21.81
C TYR A 140 -0.30 16.81 22.69
N ARG A 141 -0.05 16.91 24.00
CA ARG A 141 -0.31 15.82 24.96
C ARG A 141 -1.78 15.48 25.07
N GLU A 142 -2.66 16.49 24.96
CA GLU A 142 -4.10 16.30 24.98
C GLU A 142 -4.56 15.40 23.83
N TYR A 143 -4.17 15.70 22.58
CA TYR A 143 -4.53 14.89 21.42
C TYR A 143 -3.93 13.48 21.49
N LEU A 144 -2.71 13.30 21.98
CA LEU A 144 -2.16 11.98 22.22
C LEU A 144 -3.01 11.15 23.19
N ARG A 145 -3.50 11.77 24.29
CA ARG A 145 -4.40 11.11 25.23
C ARG A 145 -5.70 10.69 24.58
N LEU A 146 -6.30 11.56 23.77
CA LEU A 146 -7.55 11.28 23.06
C LEU A 146 -7.40 10.08 22.11
N PHE A 147 -6.34 10.01 21.30
CA PHE A 147 -6.07 8.85 20.44
C PHE A 147 -5.94 7.56 21.25
N ILE A 148 -5.20 7.59 22.36
CA ILE A 148 -4.98 6.43 23.23
C ILE A 148 -6.29 5.98 23.86
N ASP A 149 -7.06 6.89 24.45
CA ASP A 149 -8.27 6.57 25.19
C ASP A 149 -9.34 5.98 24.27
N GLU A 150 -9.58 6.62 23.11
CA GLU A 150 -10.56 6.15 22.13
C GLU A 150 -10.14 4.82 21.47
N ALA A 151 -8.84 4.57 21.23
CA ALA A 151 -8.37 3.28 20.76
C ALA A 151 -8.63 2.18 21.80
N ARG A 152 -8.40 2.45 23.07
CA ARG A 152 -8.66 1.51 24.17
C ARG A 152 -10.15 1.20 24.36
N GLU A 153 -11.01 2.17 24.15
CA GLU A 153 -12.47 1.95 24.15
C GLU A 153 -12.90 0.92 23.12
N LEU A 154 -12.16 0.81 22.01
CA LEU A 154 -12.37 -0.20 20.96
C LEU A 154 -11.64 -1.53 21.21
N GLY A 155 -10.90 -1.65 22.33
CA GLY A 155 -10.08 -2.82 22.65
C GLY A 155 -8.79 -2.90 21.82
N VAL A 156 -8.34 -1.79 21.24
CA VAL A 156 -7.12 -1.67 20.45
C VAL A 156 -5.93 -1.33 21.36
N ASN A 157 -4.74 -1.82 21.02
CA ASN A 157 -3.50 -1.65 21.79
C ASN A 157 -2.70 -0.45 21.24
N PRO A 158 -2.74 0.74 21.87
CA PRO A 158 -1.99 1.90 21.39
C PRO A 158 -0.50 1.81 21.77
N VAL A 159 0.35 2.30 20.86
CA VAL A 159 1.81 2.44 21.02
C VAL A 159 2.21 3.83 20.54
N LEU A 160 2.94 4.58 21.36
CA LEU A 160 3.51 5.86 20.95
C LEU A 160 4.88 5.63 20.28
N VAL A 161 5.07 6.29 19.14
CA VAL A 161 6.28 6.19 18.32
C VAL A 161 6.90 7.58 18.21
N GLY A 162 8.12 7.73 18.71
CA GLY A 162 8.88 8.98 18.57
C GLY A 162 9.00 9.38 17.09
N PRO A 163 8.79 10.65 16.72
CA PRO A 163 8.91 11.10 15.33
C PRO A 163 10.34 10.87 14.82
N ILE A 164 10.50 10.56 13.53
CA ILE A 164 11.84 10.41 12.95
C ILE A 164 12.59 11.75 12.98
N CYS A 165 13.90 11.73 13.14
CA CYS A 165 14.72 12.94 13.05
C CYS A 165 14.61 13.60 11.67
N ARG A 166 14.69 14.94 11.64
CA ARG A 166 15.11 15.67 10.45
C ARG A 166 16.63 15.61 10.31
N ALA A 167 17.15 15.50 9.10
CA ALA A 167 18.60 15.48 8.85
C ALA A 167 19.22 16.91 9.01
N TYR A 168 18.97 17.54 10.14
CA TYR A 168 19.53 18.86 10.48
C TYR A 168 20.83 18.69 11.24
N PHE A 169 21.88 18.34 10.49
CA PHE A 169 23.23 18.15 11.04
C PHE A 169 23.85 19.44 11.59
N SER A 170 24.62 19.28 12.64
CA SER A 170 25.54 20.30 13.19
C SER A 170 26.81 19.59 13.65
N GLY A 171 27.85 19.63 12.83
CA GLY A 171 29.03 18.78 13.00
C GLY A 171 28.66 17.29 13.03
N ASN A 172 29.11 16.60 14.05
CA ASN A 172 28.86 15.16 14.21
C ASN A 172 27.56 14.85 15.00
N ASN A 173 26.58 15.74 14.99
CA ASN A 173 25.32 15.51 15.69
C ASN A 173 24.13 16.08 14.90
N ILE A 174 22.92 15.70 15.29
CA ILE A 174 21.67 16.30 14.83
C ILE A 174 21.27 17.40 15.83
N THR A 175 20.86 18.56 15.32
CA THR A 175 20.40 19.70 16.17
C THR A 175 19.19 19.31 17.03
N ARG A 176 18.95 20.06 18.12
CA ARG A 176 17.73 19.89 18.94
C ARG A 176 16.46 19.95 18.09
N LYS A 177 16.36 20.94 17.20
CA LYS A 177 15.22 21.05 16.27
C LYS A 177 15.10 19.83 15.34
N GLY A 178 16.20 19.26 14.89
CA GLY A 178 16.20 18.01 14.12
C GLY A 178 15.68 16.83 14.92
N GLN A 179 15.75 16.88 16.24
CA GLN A 179 15.25 15.89 17.19
C GLN A 179 13.87 16.27 17.78
N HIS A 180 13.16 17.22 17.17
CA HIS A 180 11.84 17.70 17.63
C HIS A 180 11.85 18.34 19.03
N ASP A 181 12.96 18.94 19.40
CA ASP A 181 13.11 19.74 20.59
C ASP A 181 13.36 21.22 20.20
N LEU A 182 12.35 22.04 20.46
CA LEU A 182 12.35 23.45 20.12
C LEU A 182 13.02 24.33 21.20
N GLY A 183 13.66 23.74 22.19
CA GLY A 183 14.25 24.46 23.32
C GLY A 183 15.31 25.50 22.96
N ASP A 184 15.91 25.45 21.75
CA ASP A 184 16.84 26.49 21.29
C ASP A 184 16.14 27.73 20.76
N LYS A 185 14.88 27.56 20.23
CA LYS A 185 14.10 28.68 19.71
C LYS A 185 12.62 28.32 19.66
N PHE A 186 11.80 28.99 20.46
CA PHE A 186 10.35 28.84 20.46
C PHE A 186 9.62 30.16 20.72
N ALA A 187 8.31 30.17 20.60
CA ALA A 187 7.43 31.26 21.00
C ALA A 187 6.49 30.83 22.11
N LYS A 188 6.06 31.79 22.94
CA LYS A 188 5.01 31.62 23.96
C LYS A 188 4.14 32.85 24.07
N ILE A 189 2.94 32.69 24.59
CA ILE A 189 2.11 33.79 25.05
C ILE A 189 2.33 33.92 26.57
N GLU A 190 2.70 35.08 27.02
CA GLU A 190 2.93 35.37 28.44
C GLU A 190 2.50 36.79 28.73
N ASN A 191 1.72 37.00 29.80
CA ASN A 191 1.17 38.30 30.21
C ASN A 191 0.42 39.05 29.08
N GLY A 192 -0.27 38.31 28.18
CA GLY A 192 -1.02 38.90 27.06
C GLY A 192 -0.14 39.42 25.91
N GLU A 193 1.10 38.97 25.81
CA GLU A 193 2.02 39.30 24.73
C GLU A 193 2.68 38.06 24.15
N VAL A 194 2.95 38.06 22.82
CA VAL A 194 3.70 37.01 22.14
C VAL A 194 5.18 37.23 22.26
N LEU A 195 5.86 36.41 23.02
CA LEU A 195 7.32 36.41 23.18
C LEU A 195 7.92 35.42 22.17
N LYS A 196 8.64 35.95 21.19
CA LYS A 196 9.36 35.16 20.14
C LYS A 196 10.82 34.92 20.55
N ASN A 197 11.47 33.94 19.88
CA ASN A 197 12.88 33.62 20.07
C ASN A 197 13.26 33.32 21.53
N GLN A 198 12.34 32.67 22.24
CA GLN A 198 12.63 32.15 23.58
C GLN A 198 13.53 30.93 23.49
N SER A 199 14.31 30.68 24.54
CA SER A 199 15.14 29.48 24.64
C SER A 199 15.19 28.97 26.07
N VAL A 200 15.50 27.69 26.22
CA VAL A 200 15.74 27.01 27.51
C VAL A 200 17.05 26.24 27.45
N PRO A 201 17.71 25.99 28.59
CA PRO A 201 18.91 25.16 28.64
C PRO A 201 18.71 23.78 27.99
N ALA A 202 19.77 23.15 27.50
CA ALA A 202 19.72 21.84 26.87
C ALA A 202 19.20 20.73 27.79
N SER A 203 19.31 20.90 29.11
CA SER A 203 18.75 19.97 30.11
C SER A 203 17.25 20.15 30.34
N ASP A 204 16.66 21.24 29.85
CA ASP A 204 15.21 21.48 29.92
C ASP A 204 14.56 21.00 28.63
N LEU A 205 13.83 19.90 28.74
CA LEU A 205 13.11 19.22 27.63
C LEU A 205 11.64 19.65 27.54
N SER A 206 11.24 20.72 28.20
CA SER A 206 9.85 21.20 28.25
C SER A 206 9.28 21.51 26.85
N MET A 207 10.14 21.85 25.88
CA MET A 207 9.79 22.15 24.50
C MET A 207 10.08 20.99 23.53
N SER A 208 10.30 19.76 24.04
CA SER A 208 10.48 18.55 23.25
C SER A 208 9.17 17.80 23.06
N TYR A 209 8.81 17.57 21.80
CA TYR A 209 7.65 16.73 21.44
C TYR A 209 7.90 15.25 21.77
N VAL A 210 9.16 14.80 21.68
CA VAL A 210 9.54 13.43 22.06
C VAL A 210 9.35 13.21 23.56
N GLU A 211 9.81 14.16 24.38
CA GLU A 211 9.62 14.10 25.83
C GLU A 211 8.12 14.20 26.20
N ALA A 212 7.36 15.01 25.48
CA ALA A 212 5.91 15.08 25.65
C ALA A 212 5.22 13.72 25.39
N MET A 213 5.65 12.98 24.34
CA MET A 213 5.19 11.62 24.10
C MET A 213 5.58 10.66 25.23
N ARG A 214 6.82 10.73 25.70
CA ARG A 214 7.34 9.88 26.78
C ARG A 214 6.54 10.07 28.07
N ILE A 215 6.23 11.31 28.39
CA ILE A 215 5.37 11.66 29.54
C ILE A 215 3.96 11.06 29.41
N VAL A 216 3.32 11.21 28.23
CA VAL A 216 1.99 10.63 28.00
C VAL A 216 2.02 9.12 28.00
N ALA A 217 3.08 8.50 27.43
CA ALA A 217 3.25 7.04 27.46
C ALA A 217 3.30 6.50 28.91
N ALA A 218 4.09 7.15 29.75
CA ALA A 218 4.19 6.79 31.17
C ALA A 218 2.86 7.02 31.91
N GLU A 219 2.21 8.16 31.69
CA GLU A 219 0.90 8.51 32.28
C GLU A 219 -0.18 7.50 31.92
N LYS A 220 -0.25 7.13 30.65
CA LYS A 220 -1.28 6.23 30.11
C LYS A 220 -0.88 4.75 30.21
N ASN A 221 0.32 4.46 30.66
CA ASN A 221 0.87 3.10 30.67
C ASN A 221 0.72 2.41 29.31
N VAL A 222 1.27 3.03 28.26
CA VAL A 222 1.36 2.51 26.91
C VAL A 222 2.83 2.37 26.51
N PRO A 223 3.19 1.40 25.63
CA PRO A 223 4.54 1.31 25.10
C PRO A 223 4.95 2.60 24.37
N PHE A 224 6.23 2.96 24.52
CA PHE A 224 6.86 4.05 23.76
C PHE A 224 8.13 3.52 23.10
N ILE A 225 8.20 3.61 21.77
CA ILE A 225 9.42 3.30 21.04
C ILE A 225 10.12 4.60 20.61
N ASP A 226 11.41 4.74 20.97
CA ASP A 226 12.19 5.93 20.67
C ASP A 226 12.77 5.89 19.25
N LEU A 227 11.90 6.06 18.26
CA LEU A 227 12.32 6.07 16.86
C LEU A 227 13.12 7.34 16.52
N THR A 228 12.99 8.41 17.33
CA THR A 228 13.79 9.63 17.18
C THR A 228 15.25 9.32 17.44
N GLU A 229 15.58 8.69 18.56
CA GLU A 229 16.97 8.31 18.88
C GLU A 229 17.49 7.26 17.89
N ALA A 230 16.70 6.27 17.52
CA ALA A 230 17.11 5.26 16.54
C ALA A 230 17.45 5.89 15.17
N THR A 231 16.63 6.83 14.69
CA THR A 231 16.91 7.54 13.42
C THR A 231 18.07 8.53 13.56
N ARG A 232 18.24 9.18 14.73
CA ARG A 232 19.43 9.97 15.00
C ARG A 232 20.71 9.14 14.86
N GLN A 233 20.77 7.97 15.47
CA GLN A 233 21.93 7.07 15.37
C GLN A 233 22.12 6.57 13.94
N LEU A 234 21.05 6.19 13.25
CA LEU A 234 21.10 5.78 11.86
C LEU A 234 21.70 6.87 10.98
N TYR A 235 21.24 8.12 11.09
CA TYR A 235 21.73 9.22 10.26
C TYR A 235 23.19 9.57 10.57
N LEU A 236 23.58 9.54 11.84
CA LEU A 236 24.97 9.76 12.25
C LEU A 236 25.92 8.67 11.74
N SER A 237 25.46 7.43 11.63
CA SER A 237 26.28 6.32 11.12
C SER A 237 26.66 6.48 9.64
N TYR A 238 25.81 7.16 8.85
CA TYR A 238 26.10 7.52 7.46
C TYR A 238 26.93 8.81 7.34
N GLY A 239 26.85 9.70 8.32
CA GLY A 239 27.36 11.07 8.22
C GLY A 239 26.51 11.94 7.29
N GLU A 240 26.66 13.28 7.36
CA GLU A 240 25.76 14.22 6.67
C GLU A 240 25.68 13.95 5.16
N SER A 241 26.80 13.82 4.48
CA SER A 241 26.86 13.72 3.01
C SER A 241 26.13 12.46 2.50
N GLN A 242 26.49 11.29 3.04
CA GLN A 242 25.87 10.01 2.61
C GLN A 242 24.42 9.90 3.10
N CYS A 243 24.13 10.37 4.31
CA CYS A 243 22.75 10.39 4.81
C CYS A 243 21.82 11.15 3.86
N LEU A 244 22.18 12.38 3.47
CA LEU A 244 21.36 13.20 2.59
C LEU A 244 21.25 12.64 1.17
N SER A 245 22.32 12.06 0.63
CA SER A 245 22.32 11.53 -0.74
C SER A 245 21.65 10.17 -0.87
N LEU A 246 21.77 9.30 0.15
CA LEU A 246 21.29 7.91 0.08
C LEU A 246 19.91 7.72 0.74
N LEU A 247 19.56 8.49 1.77
CA LEU A 247 18.36 8.23 2.59
C LEU A 247 17.25 9.26 2.41
N PHE A 248 17.56 10.44 1.86
CA PHE A 248 16.58 11.53 1.72
C PHE A 248 16.30 11.86 0.27
N CYS A 249 15.14 12.47 0.03
CA CYS A 249 14.83 13.04 -1.28
C CYS A 249 15.77 14.20 -1.60
N THR A 250 16.12 14.40 -2.85
CA THR A 250 17.08 15.43 -3.29
C THR A 250 16.68 16.81 -2.79
N GLY A 251 17.57 17.45 -2.02
CA GLY A 251 17.35 18.78 -1.46
C GLY A 251 16.40 18.84 -0.26
N ASP A 252 15.85 17.72 0.18
CA ASP A 252 14.98 17.60 1.36
C ASP A 252 15.79 17.06 2.56
N LYS A 253 15.52 17.58 3.74
CA LYS A 253 16.14 17.13 5.00
C LYS A 253 15.12 16.53 5.97
N THR A 254 13.89 16.31 5.51
CA THR A 254 12.76 15.82 6.30
C THR A 254 12.19 14.53 5.74
N HIS A 255 11.99 14.46 4.41
CA HIS A 255 11.35 13.32 3.77
C HIS A 255 12.37 12.33 3.22
N THR A 256 12.20 11.09 3.60
CA THR A 256 13.04 9.99 3.13
C THR A 256 12.65 9.53 1.73
N ASN A 257 13.63 9.00 0.99
CA ASN A 257 13.43 8.22 -0.23
C ASN A 257 13.16 6.73 0.12
N ALA A 258 13.12 5.85 -0.88
CA ALA A 258 12.80 4.44 -0.69
C ALA A 258 13.76 3.72 0.27
N MET A 259 15.06 3.94 0.14
CA MET A 259 16.06 3.34 1.02
C MET A 259 15.93 3.87 2.46
N GLY A 260 15.80 5.19 2.61
CA GLY A 260 15.64 5.80 3.92
C GLY A 260 14.35 5.35 4.62
N GLY A 261 13.22 5.35 3.92
CA GLY A 261 11.94 4.87 4.46
C GLY A 261 11.99 3.41 4.91
N ASN A 262 12.65 2.54 4.13
CA ASN A 262 12.83 1.14 4.50
C ASN A 262 13.73 0.95 5.74
N LEU A 263 14.86 1.66 5.82
CA LEU A 263 15.76 1.58 6.98
C LEU A 263 15.09 2.11 8.26
N VAL A 264 14.29 3.16 8.15
CA VAL A 264 13.49 3.67 9.27
C VAL A 264 12.43 2.65 9.70
N ALA A 265 11.72 2.03 8.76
CA ALA A 265 10.75 0.97 9.07
C ALA A 265 11.41 -0.23 9.76
N ARG A 266 12.61 -0.62 9.30
CA ARG A 266 13.41 -1.67 9.95
C ARG A 266 13.76 -1.30 11.39
N ALA A 267 14.18 -0.05 11.63
CA ALA A 267 14.47 0.44 12.97
C ALA A 267 13.22 0.44 13.86
N ALA A 268 12.08 0.87 13.35
CA ALA A 268 10.80 0.83 14.07
C ALA A 268 10.40 -0.61 14.42
N ALA A 269 10.49 -1.54 13.48
CA ALA A 269 10.20 -2.96 13.71
C ALA A 269 11.14 -3.56 14.78
N GLN A 270 12.44 -3.22 14.75
CA GLN A 270 13.40 -3.67 15.76
C GLN A 270 13.04 -3.14 17.14
N LEU A 271 12.63 -1.87 17.26
CA LEU A 271 12.21 -1.28 18.53
C LEU A 271 10.92 -1.92 19.05
N LEU A 272 9.92 -2.16 18.18
CA LEU A 272 8.69 -2.88 18.54
C LEU A 272 9.01 -4.27 19.08
N LYS A 273 9.91 -5.00 18.40
CA LYS A 273 10.36 -6.33 18.83
C LYS A 273 11.04 -6.30 20.21
N ASN A 274 11.90 -5.31 20.43
CA ASN A 274 12.62 -5.14 21.71
C ASN A 274 11.66 -4.79 22.86
N GLU A 275 10.62 -4.02 22.58
CA GLU A 275 9.56 -3.67 23.54
C GLU A 275 8.54 -4.79 23.78
N GLY A 276 8.67 -5.90 23.06
CA GLY A 276 7.73 -7.03 23.16
C GLY A 276 6.40 -6.83 22.42
N VAL A 277 6.28 -5.77 21.63
CA VAL A 277 5.08 -5.48 20.85
C VAL A 277 5.09 -6.32 19.58
N LEU A 278 4.19 -7.30 19.48
CA LEU A 278 4.09 -8.24 18.36
C LEU A 278 5.43 -8.94 18.02
N ALA A 279 6.30 -9.10 19.01
CA ALA A 279 7.70 -9.54 18.83
C ALA A 279 7.82 -10.92 18.16
N GLU A 280 6.86 -11.80 18.37
CA GLU A 280 6.81 -13.15 17.79
C GLU A 280 6.53 -13.15 16.28
N TYR A 281 5.89 -12.10 15.77
CA TYR A 281 5.55 -11.94 14.36
C TYR A 281 6.55 -11.06 13.59
N ILE A 282 7.55 -10.47 14.29
CA ILE A 282 8.53 -9.57 13.67
C ILE A 282 9.78 -10.33 13.26
N ASN A 283 10.09 -10.30 11.96
CA ASN A 283 11.34 -10.76 11.39
C ASN A 283 12.22 -9.56 10.98
N ILE A 284 13.42 -9.48 11.55
CA ILE A 284 14.41 -8.45 11.19
C ILE A 284 15.48 -9.11 10.31
N PRO A 285 15.41 -8.90 9.00
CA PRO A 285 16.37 -9.52 8.09
C PRO A 285 17.76 -8.92 8.27
N THR A 286 18.76 -9.79 8.08
CA THR A 286 20.18 -9.45 7.94
C THR A 286 20.64 -10.00 6.60
N ASP A 287 21.67 -9.40 5.98
CA ASP A 287 22.17 -9.86 4.69
C ASP A 287 21.25 -9.46 3.49
N ILE A 288 21.40 -10.11 2.33
CA ILE A 288 20.49 -9.91 1.19
C ILE A 288 19.21 -10.70 1.43
N THR A 289 18.07 -10.05 1.28
CA THR A 289 16.76 -10.68 1.41
C THR A 289 15.80 -10.23 0.31
N ALA A 290 14.79 -11.06 0.04
CA ALA A 290 13.72 -10.76 -0.90
C ALA A 290 12.35 -10.82 -0.19
N ASN A 291 11.46 -9.90 -0.53
CA ASN A 291 10.09 -9.89 -0.03
C ASN A 291 9.09 -9.57 -1.18
N PRO A 292 8.16 -10.49 -1.52
CA PRO A 292 8.09 -11.87 -1.01
C PRO A 292 9.34 -12.68 -1.37
N ASN A 293 9.66 -13.65 -0.53
CA ASN A 293 10.81 -14.57 -0.73
C ASN A 293 10.51 -15.73 -1.67
N ALA A 294 9.27 -15.85 -2.15
CA ALA A 294 8.82 -16.77 -3.19
C ALA A 294 7.60 -16.16 -3.88
N ILE A 295 7.46 -16.39 -5.17
CA ILE A 295 6.38 -15.86 -5.99
C ILE A 295 5.56 -17.02 -6.54
N ASN A 296 4.27 -17.01 -6.26
CA ASN A 296 3.32 -17.90 -6.93
C ASN A 296 2.51 -17.07 -7.93
N ILE A 297 2.72 -17.33 -9.21
CA ILE A 297 1.95 -16.70 -10.29
C ILE A 297 0.52 -17.24 -10.30
N GLY A 298 0.33 -18.50 -9.87
CA GLY A 298 -0.93 -19.21 -9.99
C GLY A 298 -1.13 -19.79 -11.39
N GLU A 299 -2.38 -19.88 -11.83
CA GLU A 299 -2.70 -20.25 -13.20
C GLU A 299 -2.42 -19.09 -14.15
N THR A 300 -1.90 -19.42 -15.34
CA THR A 300 -1.66 -18.45 -16.41
C THR A 300 -1.82 -19.14 -17.76
N TYR A 301 -2.00 -18.37 -18.84
CA TYR A 301 -2.03 -18.93 -20.19
C TYR A 301 -0.64 -18.96 -20.82
N CYS A 302 -0.37 -20.00 -21.63
CA CYS A 302 0.85 -20.09 -22.43
C CYS A 302 0.97 -18.88 -23.35
N SER A 303 2.21 -18.37 -23.48
CA SER A 303 2.55 -17.20 -24.30
C SER A 303 1.89 -15.88 -23.86
N VAL A 304 1.22 -15.85 -22.71
CA VAL A 304 0.70 -14.63 -22.10
C VAL A 304 1.62 -14.21 -20.97
N PRO A 305 2.39 -13.12 -21.12
CA PRO A 305 3.35 -12.69 -20.11
C PRO A 305 2.68 -12.30 -18.80
N GLN A 306 3.24 -12.74 -17.67
CA GLN A 306 2.80 -12.38 -16.34
C GLN A 306 3.84 -11.51 -15.66
N ASN A 307 3.41 -10.35 -15.17
CA ASN A 307 4.29 -9.44 -14.45
C ASN A 307 4.08 -9.57 -12.94
N LYS A 308 5.17 -9.72 -12.21
CA LYS A 308 5.22 -9.74 -10.74
C LYS A 308 6.40 -8.89 -10.27
N GLU A 309 6.44 -8.59 -8.99
CA GLU A 309 7.54 -7.85 -8.40
C GLU A 309 7.90 -8.40 -7.02
N PHE A 310 9.12 -8.14 -6.60
CA PHE A 310 9.57 -8.32 -5.22
C PHE A 310 10.55 -7.22 -4.85
N LEU A 311 10.65 -6.97 -3.54
CA LEU A 311 11.61 -6.05 -2.99
C LEU A 311 12.88 -6.81 -2.63
N LEU A 312 14.02 -6.39 -3.18
CA LEU A 312 15.34 -6.87 -2.81
C LEU A 312 15.99 -5.87 -1.86
N THR A 313 16.38 -6.32 -0.68
CA THR A 313 17.02 -5.49 0.34
C THR A 313 18.33 -6.11 0.81
N GLY A 314 19.27 -5.29 1.20
CA GLY A 314 20.55 -5.70 1.78
C GLY A 314 20.84 -4.90 3.06
N TYR A 315 21.36 -5.58 4.07
CA TYR A 315 21.68 -4.96 5.35
C TYR A 315 22.99 -5.50 5.92
N GLY A 316 23.92 -4.60 6.19
CA GLY A 316 25.24 -4.96 6.74
C GLY A 316 26.10 -5.74 5.75
N LEU A 317 25.98 -5.39 4.46
CA LEU A 317 26.77 -6.04 3.41
C LEU A 317 28.24 -5.63 3.50
N GLU A 318 29.13 -6.61 3.33
CA GLU A 318 30.59 -6.40 3.29
C GLU A 318 31.16 -6.86 1.92
N PRO A 319 31.99 -6.04 1.26
CA PRO A 319 32.41 -4.67 1.64
C PRO A 319 31.24 -3.68 1.64
N ALA A 320 31.37 -2.55 2.34
CA ALA A 320 30.31 -1.54 2.49
C ALA A 320 29.85 -0.90 1.15
N ALA A 321 30.59 -1.12 0.05
CA ALA A 321 30.17 -0.74 -1.29
C ALA A 321 30.42 -1.90 -2.26
N GLY A 322 29.51 -2.14 -3.18
CA GLY A 322 29.61 -3.26 -4.10
C GLY A 322 28.44 -3.35 -5.09
N THR A 323 28.28 -4.53 -5.67
CA THR A 323 27.23 -4.81 -6.65
C THR A 323 26.59 -6.16 -6.35
N VAL A 324 25.26 -6.19 -6.38
CA VAL A 324 24.47 -7.42 -6.38
C VAL A 324 24.15 -7.78 -7.83
N ASN A 325 24.53 -8.99 -8.26
CA ASN A 325 24.23 -9.51 -9.58
C ASN A 325 22.94 -10.34 -9.51
N LEU A 326 22.00 -10.01 -10.38
CA LEU A 326 20.74 -10.72 -10.56
C LEU A 326 20.81 -11.61 -11.78
N SER A 327 20.24 -12.81 -11.70
CA SER A 327 20.06 -13.71 -12.83
C SER A 327 18.74 -14.49 -12.72
N ALA A 328 18.09 -14.71 -13.85
CA ALA A 328 16.78 -15.37 -13.94
C ALA A 328 16.85 -16.67 -14.73
N SER A 329 16.01 -17.66 -14.41
CA SER A 329 15.78 -18.87 -15.20
C SER A 329 15.19 -18.54 -16.58
N ALA A 330 15.21 -19.51 -17.49
CA ALA A 330 14.91 -19.30 -18.92
C ALA A 330 13.50 -18.72 -19.22
N ASN A 331 12.50 -19.02 -18.39
CA ASN A 331 11.13 -18.52 -18.57
C ASN A 331 10.90 -17.14 -17.96
N LEU A 332 11.93 -16.58 -17.31
CA LEU A 332 11.82 -15.31 -16.59
C LEU A 332 12.73 -14.26 -17.20
N LEU A 333 12.24 -13.04 -17.24
CA LEU A 333 13.04 -11.84 -17.44
C LEU A 333 12.88 -10.93 -16.21
N ILE A 334 13.91 -10.17 -15.92
CA ILE A 334 13.96 -9.22 -14.80
C ILE A 334 14.21 -7.80 -15.30
N SER A 335 13.64 -6.84 -14.60
CA SER A 335 13.85 -5.41 -14.85
C SER A 335 13.99 -4.67 -13.52
N LEU A 336 14.69 -3.53 -13.54
CA LEU A 336 14.80 -2.62 -12.40
C LEU A 336 13.93 -1.34 -12.59
N ASP A 337 13.36 -1.15 -13.77
CA ASP A 337 12.64 0.07 -14.18
C ASP A 337 11.26 -0.19 -14.83
N LYS A 338 10.82 -1.45 -14.93
CA LYS A 338 9.61 -1.94 -15.64
C LYS A 338 9.67 -1.86 -17.17
N GLU A 339 10.71 -1.30 -17.75
CA GLU A 339 10.84 -1.08 -19.19
C GLU A 339 11.84 -2.05 -19.80
N ASN A 340 13.05 -2.11 -19.25
CA ASN A 340 14.17 -2.87 -19.78
C ASN A 340 14.26 -4.25 -19.12
N TYR A 341 13.72 -5.27 -19.79
CA TYR A 341 13.70 -6.64 -19.29
C TYR A 341 14.84 -7.47 -19.90
N ALA A 342 15.62 -8.15 -19.04
CA ALA A 342 16.72 -9.03 -19.44
C ALA A 342 16.83 -10.25 -18.52
N SER A 343 17.61 -11.26 -18.90
CA SER A 343 17.88 -12.43 -18.04
C SER A 343 18.81 -12.12 -16.86
N THR A 344 19.50 -10.98 -16.90
CA THR A 344 20.42 -10.52 -15.85
C THR A 344 20.26 -9.01 -15.60
N ALA A 345 20.56 -8.58 -14.38
CA ALA A 345 20.66 -7.16 -14.01
C ALA A 345 21.68 -6.97 -12.89
N GLN A 346 22.07 -5.73 -12.60
CA GLN A 346 23.02 -5.38 -11.54
C GLN A 346 22.48 -4.22 -10.70
N VAL A 347 22.58 -4.36 -9.38
CA VAL A 347 22.22 -3.33 -8.41
C VAL A 347 23.45 -2.93 -7.61
N SER A 348 23.89 -1.70 -7.74
CA SER A 348 24.98 -1.16 -6.92
C SER A 348 24.48 -0.77 -5.53
N TYR A 349 25.34 -0.87 -4.52
CA TYR A 349 25.04 -0.43 -3.16
C TYR A 349 26.23 0.28 -2.50
N GLU A 350 25.91 1.15 -1.53
CA GLU A 350 26.86 1.86 -0.69
C GLU A 350 26.36 1.85 0.78
N GLY A 351 27.28 2.07 1.73
CA GLY A 351 26.98 2.05 3.15
C GLY A 351 26.52 0.70 3.69
N GLY A 352 26.85 -0.40 2.99
CA GLY A 352 26.45 -1.76 3.38
C GLY A 352 24.97 -2.05 3.29
N SER A 353 24.19 -1.16 2.65
CA SER A 353 22.74 -1.30 2.55
C SER A 353 22.25 -1.12 1.12
N MET A 354 21.16 -1.82 0.80
CA MET A 354 20.56 -1.80 -0.53
C MET A 354 19.04 -1.89 -0.41
N PHE A 355 18.36 -1.21 -1.32
CA PHE A 355 16.92 -1.27 -1.51
C PHE A 355 16.62 -1.16 -3.00
N GLN A 356 16.05 -2.21 -3.58
CA GLN A 356 15.72 -2.24 -5.01
C GLN A 356 14.44 -3.03 -5.26
N LYS A 357 13.47 -2.42 -5.92
CA LYS A 357 12.32 -3.14 -6.47
C LYS A 357 12.77 -3.87 -7.74
N VAL A 358 12.49 -5.16 -7.81
CA VAL A 358 12.82 -6.02 -8.95
C VAL A 358 11.51 -6.49 -9.58
N PHE A 359 11.36 -6.23 -10.87
CA PHE A 359 10.19 -6.64 -11.66
C PHE A 359 10.52 -7.92 -12.42
N ILE A 360 9.58 -8.86 -12.41
CA ILE A 360 9.69 -10.13 -13.12
C ILE A 360 8.64 -10.16 -14.21
N ARG A 361 9.05 -10.58 -15.40
CA ARG A 361 8.15 -10.99 -16.49
C ARG A 361 8.33 -12.48 -16.73
N ALA A 362 7.33 -13.28 -16.41
CA ALA A 362 7.28 -14.70 -16.69
C ALA A 362 6.52 -14.96 -17.98
N ASN A 363 7.03 -15.84 -18.85
CA ASN A 363 6.35 -16.23 -20.07
C ASN A 363 6.64 -17.70 -20.36
N TYR A 364 5.60 -18.52 -20.39
CA TYR A 364 5.69 -19.97 -20.53
C TYR A 364 5.21 -20.37 -21.92
N ALA A 365 6.06 -21.06 -22.68
CA ALA A 365 5.71 -21.51 -24.03
C ALA A 365 4.91 -22.81 -24.03
N THR A 366 4.93 -23.58 -22.93
CA THR A 366 4.27 -24.92 -22.86
C THR A 366 3.40 -25.00 -21.61
N GLY A 367 2.31 -25.77 -21.72
CA GLY A 367 1.43 -26.05 -20.58
C GLY A 367 2.08 -26.93 -19.51
N GLY A 368 1.56 -26.85 -18.28
CA GLY A 368 1.99 -27.63 -17.13
C GLY A 368 2.55 -26.79 -16.00
N LEU A 369 3.08 -27.48 -14.98
CA LEU A 369 3.72 -26.85 -13.81
C LEU A 369 5.13 -26.39 -14.14
N HIS A 370 5.41 -25.14 -13.86
CA HIS A 370 6.74 -24.54 -14.00
C HIS A 370 7.30 -24.11 -12.65
N PHE A 371 8.61 -24.33 -12.48
CA PHE A 371 9.37 -23.91 -11.31
C PHE A 371 10.64 -23.22 -11.79
N ASP A 372 10.70 -21.94 -11.59
CA ASP A 372 11.79 -21.06 -11.99
C ASP A 372 12.41 -20.39 -10.78
N THR A 373 13.49 -19.63 -10.95
CA THR A 373 14.15 -18.94 -9.85
C THR A 373 14.84 -17.68 -10.33
N VAL A 374 14.72 -16.61 -9.56
CA VAL A 374 15.59 -15.43 -9.65
C VAL A 374 16.66 -15.54 -8.56
N TYR A 375 17.93 -15.43 -8.93
CA TYR A 375 19.05 -15.39 -8.00
C TYR A 375 19.61 -13.98 -7.87
N ALA A 376 19.97 -13.58 -6.66
CA ALA A 376 20.71 -12.37 -6.35
C ALA A 376 21.97 -12.75 -5.57
N THR A 377 23.14 -12.29 -6.01
CA THR A 377 24.44 -12.67 -5.42
C THR A 377 25.39 -11.48 -5.32
N SER A 378 26.12 -11.37 -4.20
CA SER A 378 27.23 -10.43 -4.02
C SER A 378 28.27 -11.05 -3.08
N GLY A 379 29.45 -11.44 -3.62
CA GLY A 379 30.44 -12.19 -2.85
C GLY A 379 29.87 -13.49 -2.28
N GLU A 380 29.93 -13.65 -0.96
CA GLU A 380 29.36 -14.78 -0.21
C GLU A 380 27.84 -14.68 -0.02
N HIS A 381 27.26 -13.48 -0.19
CA HIS A 381 25.85 -13.21 0.01
C HIS A 381 25.00 -13.73 -1.15
N LYS A 382 23.95 -14.47 -0.84
CA LYS A 382 23.09 -15.08 -1.87
C LYS A 382 21.64 -15.22 -1.38
N VAL A 383 20.70 -14.83 -2.23
CA VAL A 383 19.29 -15.16 -2.09
C VAL A 383 18.73 -15.75 -3.38
N ALA A 384 17.80 -16.68 -3.24
CA ALA A 384 17.05 -17.26 -4.35
C ALA A 384 15.56 -17.00 -4.12
N VAL A 385 14.87 -16.49 -5.15
CA VAL A 385 13.44 -16.25 -5.16
C VAL A 385 12.79 -17.26 -6.10
N PRO A 386 12.21 -18.36 -5.58
CA PRO A 386 11.48 -19.32 -6.39
C PRO A 386 10.22 -18.68 -7.00
N VAL A 387 9.94 -19.03 -8.25
CA VAL A 387 8.75 -18.61 -8.98
C VAL A 387 8.04 -19.85 -9.48
N SER A 388 6.76 -20.00 -9.17
CA SER A 388 5.94 -21.14 -9.62
C SER A 388 4.72 -20.68 -10.41
N ALA A 389 4.33 -21.46 -11.41
CA ALA A 389 3.15 -21.23 -12.21
C ALA A 389 2.53 -22.55 -12.72
N MET A 390 1.23 -22.53 -12.98
CA MET A 390 0.53 -23.54 -13.78
C MET A 390 0.16 -22.88 -15.12
N ALA A 391 0.87 -23.20 -16.19
CA ALA A 391 0.58 -22.69 -17.53
C ALA A 391 -0.46 -23.55 -18.24
N ILE A 392 -1.48 -22.91 -18.83
CA ILE A 392 -2.57 -23.54 -19.55
C ILE A 392 -2.38 -23.26 -21.05
N ALA A 393 -2.37 -24.29 -21.87
CA ALA A 393 -2.26 -24.13 -23.32
C ALA A 393 -3.51 -23.44 -23.91
N LEU A 394 -3.31 -22.62 -24.94
CA LEU A 394 -4.35 -21.92 -25.69
C LEU A 394 -4.47 -22.45 -27.14
N ASP A 395 -3.92 -23.63 -27.40
CA ASP A 395 -3.94 -24.21 -28.74
C ASP A 395 -5.38 -24.51 -29.21
N GLY A 396 -5.71 -24.18 -30.46
CA GLY A 396 -7.02 -24.46 -31.07
C GLY A 396 -8.14 -23.46 -30.76
N GLY A 397 -7.91 -22.44 -29.92
CA GLY A 397 -8.87 -21.37 -29.66
C GLY A 397 -9.00 -20.37 -30.81
N ALA A 398 -10.15 -19.74 -30.96
CA ALA A 398 -10.38 -18.62 -31.88
C ALA A 398 -10.22 -17.27 -31.14
N ASP A 399 -9.49 -16.35 -31.74
CA ASP A 399 -9.31 -15.02 -31.16
C ASP A 399 -10.64 -14.29 -30.98
N VAL A 400 -10.81 -13.63 -29.84
CA VAL A 400 -11.94 -12.74 -29.55
C VAL A 400 -11.45 -11.43 -28.99
N SER A 401 -12.11 -10.34 -29.35
CA SER A 401 -11.84 -9.03 -28.74
C SER A 401 -13.10 -8.17 -28.68
N ALA A 402 -13.14 -7.31 -27.66
CA ALA A 402 -14.10 -6.21 -27.58
C ALA A 402 -13.33 -4.91 -27.28
N PHE A 403 -13.60 -3.88 -28.08
CA PHE A 403 -12.93 -2.59 -27.97
C PHE A 403 -13.95 -1.45 -27.91
N TRP A 404 -13.88 -0.66 -26.85
CA TRP A 404 -14.64 0.57 -26.65
C TRP A 404 -13.70 1.77 -26.79
N ALA A 405 -13.85 2.50 -27.87
CA ALA A 405 -13.00 3.68 -28.15
C ALA A 405 -13.25 4.85 -27.19
N ILE A 406 -14.22 4.81 -26.35
CA ILE A 406 -14.74 5.83 -25.43
C ILE A 406 -14.01 7.18 -25.56
N GLY A 407 -14.66 8.21 -25.98
CA GLY A 407 -14.06 9.54 -26.17
C GLY A 407 -15.13 10.61 -26.32
N ALA A 408 -16.39 10.21 -26.33
CA ALA A 408 -17.51 11.11 -26.58
C ALA A 408 -18.79 10.61 -25.89
N LYS A 409 -19.78 11.50 -25.80
CA LYS A 409 -21.16 11.17 -25.43
C LYS A 409 -22.04 11.21 -26.71
N PRO A 410 -22.91 10.19 -26.97
CA PRO A 410 -22.99 8.94 -26.21
C PRO A 410 -21.73 8.09 -26.36
N VAL A 411 -21.49 7.21 -25.38
CA VAL A 411 -20.41 6.22 -25.47
C VAL A 411 -20.68 5.32 -26.69
N PRO A 412 -19.74 5.18 -27.62
CA PRO A 412 -19.95 4.37 -28.82
C PRO A 412 -20.11 2.89 -28.45
N ALA A 413 -20.85 2.16 -29.29
CA ALA A 413 -20.92 0.70 -29.20
C ALA A 413 -19.52 0.08 -29.37
N PRO A 414 -19.23 -1.05 -28.73
CA PRO A 414 -17.95 -1.71 -28.89
C PRO A 414 -17.75 -2.24 -30.32
N VAL A 415 -16.49 -2.26 -30.76
CA VAL A 415 -16.06 -3.07 -31.90
C VAL A 415 -15.75 -4.46 -31.37
N VAL A 416 -16.44 -5.47 -31.90
CA VAL A 416 -16.33 -6.86 -31.45
C VAL A 416 -15.75 -7.73 -32.57
N GLU A 417 -14.76 -8.55 -32.23
CA GLU A 417 -14.18 -9.57 -33.10
C GLU A 417 -14.39 -10.95 -32.47
N GLY A 418 -14.63 -11.97 -33.32
CA GLY A 418 -14.89 -13.32 -32.87
C GLY A 418 -16.34 -13.55 -32.41
N PRO A 419 -16.67 -14.75 -31.88
CA PRO A 419 -18.05 -15.20 -31.62
C PRO A 419 -18.61 -14.70 -30.27
N ILE A 420 -18.18 -13.61 -29.73
CA ILE A 420 -18.68 -13.03 -28.49
C ILE A 420 -19.65 -11.88 -28.72
N SER A 421 -20.40 -11.48 -27.70
CA SER A 421 -21.07 -10.18 -27.68
C SER A 421 -20.53 -9.33 -26.52
N ALA A 422 -20.65 -7.99 -26.65
CA ALA A 422 -20.15 -7.08 -25.65
C ALA A 422 -21.06 -5.85 -25.54
N GLU A 423 -21.16 -5.31 -24.31
CA GLU A 423 -21.95 -4.11 -24.03
C GLU A 423 -21.27 -3.21 -22.99
N PHE A 424 -21.72 -1.97 -22.91
CA PHE A 424 -21.31 -1.04 -21.86
C PHE A 424 -22.55 -0.52 -21.16
N THR A 425 -22.54 -0.58 -19.84
CA THR A 425 -23.57 -0.01 -18.98
C THR A 425 -22.95 0.80 -17.84
N MET A 426 -23.76 1.55 -17.11
CA MET A 426 -23.32 2.29 -15.95
C MET A 426 -24.45 2.39 -14.91
N SER A 427 -24.10 2.43 -13.65
CA SER A 427 -25.01 2.65 -12.54
C SER A 427 -24.51 3.76 -11.64
N GLN A 428 -25.42 4.67 -11.25
CA GLN A 428 -25.11 5.85 -10.44
C GLN A 428 -23.93 6.68 -10.96
N MET A 429 -23.70 6.62 -12.26
CA MET A 429 -22.72 7.40 -13.00
C MET A 429 -23.38 7.98 -14.25
N ALA A 430 -22.89 9.11 -14.73
CA ALA A 430 -23.31 9.67 -16.00
C ALA A 430 -22.12 10.24 -16.78
N CYS A 431 -22.11 10.00 -18.10
CA CYS A 431 -21.16 10.60 -19.01
C CYS A 431 -21.54 12.08 -19.24
N ILE A 432 -20.58 12.98 -19.12
CA ILE A 432 -20.81 14.40 -19.47
C ILE A 432 -20.60 14.66 -20.95
N ASP A 433 -21.25 15.71 -21.46
CA ASP A 433 -21.06 16.15 -22.81
C ASP A 433 -19.62 16.63 -23.03
N TYR A 434 -19.12 16.33 -24.24
CA TYR A 434 -17.80 16.76 -24.65
C TYR A 434 -17.74 18.28 -24.74
N ASN A 435 -16.76 18.88 -24.05
CA ASN A 435 -16.41 20.27 -24.20
C ASN A 435 -14.90 20.37 -24.47
N ALA A 436 -14.55 20.61 -25.73
CA ALA A 436 -13.17 20.69 -26.20
C ALA A 436 -12.28 21.62 -25.35
N ALA A 437 -12.84 22.72 -24.84
CA ALA A 437 -12.09 23.67 -24.02
C ALA A 437 -11.80 23.20 -22.58
N LYS A 438 -12.46 22.10 -22.12
CA LYS A 438 -12.34 21.55 -20.76
C LYS A 438 -11.83 20.12 -20.72
N ASN A 439 -11.63 19.46 -21.86
CA ASN A 439 -11.19 18.07 -21.97
C ASN A 439 -9.72 18.01 -22.37
N TYR A 440 -8.86 18.39 -21.47
CA TYR A 440 -7.43 18.27 -21.68
C TYR A 440 -6.85 17.35 -20.60
N PHE A 441 -6.65 16.11 -20.96
CA PHE A 441 -5.67 15.26 -20.33
C PHE A 441 -4.43 15.30 -21.22
N VAL A 442 -3.29 15.52 -20.62
CA VAL A 442 -2.00 15.53 -21.32
C VAL A 442 -1.30 14.23 -20.98
N ASP A 443 -0.89 13.49 -22.00
CA ASP A 443 -0.06 12.31 -21.87
C ASP A 443 1.23 12.56 -22.66
N GLY A 444 2.34 12.71 -21.95
CA GLY A 444 3.64 12.97 -22.55
C GLY A 444 3.61 14.17 -23.51
N ASP A 445 4.02 13.92 -24.76
CA ASP A 445 4.06 14.93 -25.84
C ASP A 445 2.73 15.12 -26.57
N GLU A 446 1.71 14.35 -26.25
CA GLU A 446 0.40 14.46 -26.88
C GLU A 446 -0.45 15.54 -26.19
N THR A 447 -0.65 16.67 -26.86
CA THR A 447 -1.60 17.69 -26.44
C THR A 447 -3.00 17.36 -26.95
N ASN A 448 -4.03 17.47 -26.08
CA ASN A 448 -5.47 17.29 -26.36
C ASN A 448 -5.95 15.84 -26.54
N ILE A 449 -5.54 14.97 -25.64
CA ILE A 449 -6.13 13.63 -25.54
C ILE A 449 -7.55 13.73 -24.94
N ILE A 450 -8.53 13.26 -25.69
CA ILE A 450 -9.94 13.30 -25.29
C ILE A 450 -10.28 11.99 -24.59
N LEU A 451 -10.65 12.10 -23.31
CA LEU A 451 -11.29 11.03 -22.56
C LEU A 451 -12.76 11.40 -22.32
N ALA A 452 -13.67 10.45 -22.45
CA ALA A 452 -15.01 10.63 -21.90
C ALA A 452 -14.92 10.78 -20.38
N ARG A 453 -15.65 11.72 -19.82
CA ARG A 453 -15.67 11.96 -18.37
C ARG A 453 -17.01 11.55 -17.78
N PHE A 454 -16.94 10.85 -16.67
CA PHE A 454 -18.10 10.37 -15.91
C PHE A 454 -18.12 11.02 -14.54
N HIS A 455 -19.29 11.50 -14.13
CA HIS A 455 -19.51 12.09 -12.81
C HIS A 455 -20.44 11.23 -11.98
N ASN A 456 -20.42 11.41 -10.66
CA ASN A 456 -21.39 10.79 -9.77
C ASN A 456 -22.80 11.29 -10.07
N SER A 457 -23.75 10.37 -10.19
CA SER A 457 -25.15 10.69 -10.50
C SER A 457 -26.07 9.65 -9.87
N ALA A 458 -26.85 10.06 -8.88
CA ALA A 458 -27.74 9.14 -8.15
C ALA A 458 -28.85 8.54 -9.03
N ASP A 459 -29.26 9.21 -10.08
CA ASP A 459 -30.36 8.82 -10.99
C ASP A 459 -29.92 8.62 -12.45
N GLY A 460 -28.62 8.74 -12.73
CA GLY A 460 -28.07 8.65 -14.08
C GLY A 460 -28.30 9.89 -14.97
N SER A 461 -28.93 10.95 -14.47
CA SER A 461 -29.35 12.11 -15.27
C SER A 461 -28.62 13.41 -14.88
N SER A 462 -28.34 13.63 -13.62
CA SER A 462 -27.75 14.87 -13.13
C SER A 462 -26.57 14.62 -12.19
N ARG A 463 -25.62 15.57 -12.20
CA ARG A 463 -24.44 15.48 -11.33
C ARG A 463 -24.82 15.54 -9.87
N THR A 464 -24.40 14.52 -9.11
CA THR A 464 -24.52 14.45 -7.67
C THR A 464 -23.16 14.69 -7.04
N PRO A 465 -23.05 15.43 -5.93
CA PRO A 465 -21.78 15.54 -5.20
C PRO A 465 -21.26 14.18 -4.74
N TRP A 466 -19.93 14.02 -4.78
CA TRP A 466 -19.29 12.87 -4.15
C TRP A 466 -19.39 13.01 -2.63
N PRO A 467 -19.79 11.96 -1.91
CA PRO A 467 -19.88 11.98 -0.44
C PRO A 467 -18.52 12.28 0.20
N ALA A 468 -18.55 12.85 1.40
CA ALA A 468 -17.35 13.00 2.22
C ALA A 468 -16.98 11.67 2.87
N GLY A 469 -15.67 11.39 2.94
CA GLY A 469 -15.14 10.29 3.76
C GLY A 469 -15.46 8.88 3.26
N GLU A 470 -15.68 8.70 1.96
CA GLU A 470 -15.72 7.35 1.39
C GLU A 470 -14.33 6.72 1.48
N ILE A 471 -14.22 5.63 2.20
CA ILE A 471 -12.94 4.91 2.42
C ILE A 471 -12.76 3.75 1.46
N ASP A 472 -13.82 3.38 0.73
CA ASP A 472 -13.87 2.26 -0.17
C ASP A 472 -14.95 2.47 -1.24
N GLU A 473 -15.02 1.56 -2.21
CA GLU A 473 -15.98 1.58 -3.30
C GLU A 473 -17.43 1.50 -2.83
N ASN A 474 -18.33 2.04 -3.66
CA ASN A 474 -19.76 1.82 -3.53
C ASN A 474 -20.21 0.82 -4.61
N ALA A 475 -20.65 -0.36 -4.21
CA ALA A 475 -21.00 -1.46 -5.10
C ALA A 475 -22.09 -1.14 -6.16
N ILE A 476 -22.90 -0.11 -5.93
CA ILE A 476 -23.96 0.32 -6.88
C ILE A 476 -23.52 1.49 -7.77
N ARG A 477 -22.30 1.98 -7.64
CA ARG A 477 -21.73 3.07 -8.44
C ARG A 477 -20.61 2.55 -9.32
N TYR A 478 -20.89 2.29 -10.59
CA TYR A 478 -19.90 1.68 -11.48
C TYR A 478 -20.08 2.04 -12.95
N LEU A 479 -18.99 1.82 -13.70
CA LEU A 479 -18.96 1.70 -15.16
C LEU A 479 -18.68 0.23 -15.47
N ASP A 480 -19.47 -0.41 -16.32
CA ASP A 480 -19.48 -1.84 -16.55
C ASP A 480 -19.25 -2.19 -18.02
N PHE A 481 -18.25 -3.01 -18.28
CA PHE A 481 -17.90 -3.57 -19.59
C PHE A 481 -18.18 -5.07 -19.54
N ALA A 482 -19.23 -5.51 -20.21
CA ALA A 482 -19.66 -6.90 -20.19
C ALA A 482 -19.28 -7.63 -21.46
N ILE A 483 -18.81 -8.87 -21.31
CA ILE A 483 -18.53 -9.83 -22.39
C ILE A 483 -19.41 -11.06 -22.18
N THR A 484 -20.19 -11.46 -23.19
CA THR A 484 -20.98 -12.69 -23.17
C THR A 484 -20.31 -13.74 -24.03
N ALA A 485 -20.05 -14.91 -23.44
CA ALA A 485 -19.56 -16.08 -24.17
C ALA A 485 -20.69 -16.71 -25.01
N PRO A 486 -20.38 -17.28 -26.17
CA PRO A 486 -21.38 -18.04 -26.93
C PRO A 486 -21.94 -19.24 -26.15
N ALA A 487 -23.14 -19.66 -26.44
CA ALA A 487 -23.80 -20.77 -25.73
C ALA A 487 -23.07 -22.14 -25.81
N ALA A 488 -22.16 -22.31 -26.77
CA ALA A 488 -21.41 -23.55 -26.98
C ALA A 488 -19.89 -23.39 -26.82
N MET A 489 -19.41 -22.21 -26.36
CA MET A 489 -17.99 -21.95 -26.27
C MET A 489 -17.65 -21.28 -24.95
N ASP A 490 -16.58 -21.74 -24.30
CA ASP A 490 -15.94 -21.04 -23.21
C ASP A 490 -14.99 -19.96 -23.75
N VAL A 491 -14.88 -18.83 -23.06
CA VAL A 491 -13.96 -17.75 -23.46
C VAL A 491 -12.92 -17.53 -22.38
N ARG A 492 -11.64 -17.69 -22.73
CA ARG A 492 -10.50 -17.43 -21.86
C ARG A 492 -9.99 -16.02 -22.10
N ILE A 493 -10.13 -15.14 -21.12
CA ILE A 493 -9.68 -13.75 -21.22
C ILE A 493 -8.18 -13.69 -20.94
N THR A 494 -7.43 -13.15 -21.88
CA THR A 494 -5.96 -13.05 -21.83
C THR A 494 -5.46 -11.65 -21.53
N ARG A 495 -6.31 -10.61 -21.79
CA ARG A 495 -5.91 -9.22 -21.57
C ARG A 495 -7.11 -8.33 -21.28
N ILE A 496 -6.94 -7.41 -20.33
CA ILE A 496 -7.84 -6.27 -20.06
C ILE A 496 -6.98 -5.01 -20.03
N ALA A 497 -7.22 -4.09 -20.94
CA ALA A 497 -6.46 -2.84 -21.03
C ALA A 497 -7.37 -1.63 -21.11
N MET A 498 -6.96 -0.51 -20.53
CA MET A 498 -7.69 0.76 -20.61
C MET A 498 -6.79 1.95 -20.25
N GLU A 499 -7.20 3.11 -20.68
CA GLU A 499 -6.64 4.38 -20.24
C GLU A 499 -7.65 5.06 -19.32
N ILE A 500 -7.22 5.38 -18.10
CA ILE A 500 -8.07 5.95 -17.06
C ILE A 500 -7.38 7.15 -16.43
N ALA A 501 -8.14 8.18 -16.11
CA ALA A 501 -7.64 9.37 -15.44
C ALA A 501 -8.69 9.95 -14.49
N SER A 502 -8.28 10.85 -13.61
CA SER A 502 -9.20 11.64 -12.78
C SER A 502 -9.14 13.12 -13.16
N ASP A 503 -10.20 13.87 -12.90
CA ASP A 503 -10.21 15.34 -13.02
C ASP A 503 -10.77 15.98 -11.75
N GLY A 504 -10.23 17.16 -11.42
CA GLY A 504 -10.56 17.93 -10.23
C GLY A 504 -9.37 18.12 -9.29
N THR A 505 -9.56 18.85 -8.19
CA THR A 505 -8.46 19.26 -7.29
C THR A 505 -8.09 18.26 -6.19
N SER A 506 -8.78 17.14 -6.08
CA SER A 506 -8.50 16.10 -5.07
C SER A 506 -8.46 14.72 -5.71
N THR A 507 -7.89 13.81 -5.00
CA THR A 507 -7.64 12.45 -5.43
C THR A 507 -8.93 11.64 -5.54
N MET A 508 -9.12 10.96 -6.67
CA MET A 508 -10.09 9.90 -6.84
C MET A 508 -9.41 8.55 -6.62
N CYS A 509 -10.21 7.57 -6.27
CA CYS A 509 -9.79 6.18 -6.15
C CYS A 509 -10.71 5.31 -7.02
N TYR A 510 -10.27 4.12 -7.40
CA TYR A 510 -11.12 3.12 -8.04
C TYR A 510 -10.61 1.70 -7.81
N HIS A 511 -11.55 0.76 -7.79
CA HIS A 511 -11.28 -0.64 -8.03
C HIS A 511 -11.69 -1.05 -9.44
N LEU A 512 -10.96 -1.98 -10.02
CA LEU A 512 -11.35 -2.72 -11.20
C LEU A 512 -11.72 -4.13 -10.74
N ASN A 513 -13.00 -4.41 -10.72
CA ASN A 513 -13.54 -5.70 -10.27
C ASN A 513 -14.07 -6.52 -11.45
N THR A 514 -13.91 -7.82 -11.35
CA THR A 514 -14.58 -8.78 -12.25
C THR A 514 -15.64 -9.56 -11.48
N GLY A 515 -16.69 -9.97 -12.16
CA GLY A 515 -17.77 -10.82 -11.62
C GLY A 515 -18.57 -11.43 -12.75
N PHE A 516 -19.42 -12.43 -12.44
CA PHE A 516 -20.16 -13.21 -13.43
C PHE A 516 -21.66 -13.09 -13.26
N GLY A 517 -22.37 -13.15 -14.40
CA GLY A 517 -23.82 -13.16 -14.48
C GLY A 517 -24.48 -11.85 -14.01
N ASP A 518 -25.80 -11.73 -14.21
CA ASP A 518 -26.58 -10.51 -13.92
C ASP A 518 -26.45 -10.03 -12.46
N GLU A 519 -26.25 -10.95 -11.51
CA GLU A 519 -26.12 -10.64 -10.10
C GLU A 519 -24.70 -10.28 -9.67
N PHE A 520 -23.75 -10.22 -10.60
CA PHE A 520 -22.35 -9.89 -10.35
C PHE A 520 -21.74 -10.73 -9.21
N THR A 521 -21.75 -12.04 -9.37
CA THR A 521 -21.23 -12.99 -8.38
C THR A 521 -19.76 -13.34 -8.64
N GLY A 522 -19.09 -13.96 -7.65
CA GLY A 522 -17.68 -14.35 -7.79
C GLY A 522 -16.75 -13.14 -7.93
N VAL A 523 -17.07 -12.06 -7.26
CA VAL A 523 -16.35 -10.77 -7.38
C VAL A 523 -14.89 -10.91 -6.98
N THR A 524 -14.01 -10.44 -7.86
CA THR A 524 -12.57 -10.37 -7.63
C THR A 524 -12.07 -8.99 -8.03
N THR A 525 -11.36 -8.32 -7.13
CA THR A 525 -10.62 -7.09 -7.45
C THR A 525 -9.33 -7.47 -8.17
N ILE A 526 -9.22 -7.08 -9.44
CA ILE A 526 -8.05 -7.37 -10.28
C ILE A 526 -7.08 -6.19 -10.38
N TYR A 527 -7.51 -5.01 -9.98
CA TYR A 527 -6.68 -3.81 -9.89
C TYR A 527 -7.28 -2.80 -8.91
N GLU A 528 -6.43 -2.12 -8.17
CA GLU A 528 -6.81 -1.04 -7.25
C GLU A 528 -5.90 0.17 -7.47
N LYS A 529 -6.49 1.36 -7.49
CA LYS A 529 -5.77 2.63 -7.45
C LYS A 529 -6.35 3.55 -6.41
N ARG A 530 -5.51 3.99 -5.49
CA ARG A 530 -5.83 5.05 -4.54
C ARG A 530 -5.08 6.33 -4.90
N ASN A 531 -5.70 7.45 -4.58
CA ASN A 531 -5.08 8.77 -4.71
C ASN A 531 -4.57 9.10 -6.13
N MET A 532 -5.44 8.93 -7.13
CA MET A 532 -5.11 9.28 -8.51
C MET A 532 -4.64 10.73 -8.62
N THR A 533 -3.54 10.95 -9.31
CA THR A 533 -3.12 12.31 -9.65
C THR A 533 -4.07 12.90 -10.68
N SER A 534 -4.61 14.09 -10.38
CA SER A 534 -5.55 14.74 -11.30
C SER A 534 -4.90 15.03 -12.66
N ARG A 535 -5.61 14.67 -13.73
CA ARG A 535 -5.23 14.87 -15.14
C ARG A 535 -3.96 14.11 -15.59
N VAL A 536 -3.61 13.06 -14.91
CA VAL A 536 -2.58 12.11 -15.35
C VAL A 536 -3.29 10.86 -15.86
N ILE A 537 -2.93 10.43 -17.08
CA ILE A 537 -3.45 9.19 -17.67
C ILE A 537 -2.66 8.02 -17.10
N GLU A 538 -3.38 7.05 -16.59
CA GLU A 538 -2.87 5.77 -16.17
C GLU A 538 -3.20 4.74 -17.25
N HIS A 539 -2.17 4.03 -17.72
CA HIS A 539 -2.31 2.90 -18.63
C HIS A 539 -2.43 1.62 -17.83
N VAL A 540 -3.64 1.10 -17.74
CA VAL A 540 -3.92 -0.20 -17.11
C VAL A 540 -3.82 -1.26 -18.19
N ASP A 541 -2.95 -2.25 -18.01
CA ASP A 541 -2.76 -3.39 -18.92
C ASP A 541 -2.54 -4.65 -18.09
N LEU A 542 -3.57 -5.47 -17.99
CA LEU A 542 -3.62 -6.64 -17.12
C LEU A 542 -3.72 -7.91 -17.98
N THR A 543 -3.08 -8.97 -17.51
CA THR A 543 -3.13 -10.31 -18.10
C THR A 543 -3.80 -11.29 -17.12
N PRO A 544 -5.13 -11.17 -16.90
CA PRO A 544 -5.84 -12.02 -15.97
C PRO A 544 -5.95 -13.45 -16.51
N THR A 545 -6.09 -14.41 -15.60
CA THR A 545 -6.47 -15.79 -15.96
C THR A 545 -7.94 -15.99 -15.59
N LEU A 546 -8.83 -15.64 -16.51
CA LEU A 546 -10.28 -15.70 -16.33
C LEU A 546 -10.90 -16.54 -17.45
N THR A 547 -11.82 -17.42 -17.09
CA THR A 547 -12.63 -18.17 -18.06
C THR A 547 -14.09 -17.79 -17.89
N ILE A 548 -14.75 -17.41 -18.98
CA ILE A 548 -16.19 -17.21 -19.07
C ILE A 548 -16.79 -18.52 -19.56
N PRO A 549 -17.58 -19.24 -18.75
CA PRO A 549 -18.24 -20.45 -19.20
C PRO A 549 -19.21 -20.19 -20.38
N ALA A 550 -19.48 -21.20 -21.17
CA ALA A 550 -20.39 -21.12 -22.30
C ALA A 550 -21.76 -20.52 -21.90
N GLY A 551 -22.17 -19.49 -22.60
CA GLY A 551 -23.42 -18.76 -22.35
C GLY A 551 -23.41 -17.77 -21.16
N GLU A 552 -22.34 -17.72 -20.38
CA GLU A 552 -22.23 -16.80 -19.24
C GLU A 552 -21.71 -15.43 -19.65
N VAL A 553 -21.89 -14.48 -18.74
CA VAL A 553 -21.43 -13.08 -18.89
C VAL A 553 -20.35 -12.78 -17.87
N LEU A 554 -19.23 -12.25 -18.34
CA LEU A 554 -18.21 -11.58 -17.49
C LEU A 554 -18.48 -10.08 -17.48
N HIS A 555 -18.53 -9.52 -16.32
CA HIS A 555 -18.55 -8.09 -16.08
C HIS A 555 -17.18 -7.61 -15.60
N VAL A 556 -16.69 -6.53 -16.20
CA VAL A 556 -15.49 -5.80 -15.77
C VAL A 556 -15.94 -4.42 -15.33
N ARG A 557 -15.98 -4.19 -14.02
CA ARG A 557 -16.52 -2.97 -13.42
C ARG A 557 -15.44 -2.06 -12.88
N ILE A 558 -15.49 -0.79 -13.24
CA ILE A 558 -14.74 0.29 -12.59
C ILE A 558 -15.67 0.89 -11.52
N LEU A 559 -15.26 0.82 -10.26
CA LEU A 559 -15.99 1.32 -9.11
C LEU A 559 -15.24 2.49 -8.48
N PRO A 560 -15.53 3.74 -8.89
CA PRO A 560 -14.84 4.91 -8.38
C PRO A 560 -15.42 5.42 -7.07
N TRP A 561 -14.54 5.96 -6.20
CA TRP A 561 -14.94 6.71 -5.01
C TRP A 561 -14.01 7.88 -4.74
N HIS A 562 -14.37 8.70 -3.76
CA HIS A 562 -13.65 9.91 -3.42
C HIS A 562 -13.20 9.89 -1.97
N ASP A 563 -11.96 9.47 -1.72
CA ASP A 563 -11.35 9.41 -0.37
C ASP A 563 -10.89 10.82 0.07
N TYR A 564 -11.84 11.68 0.43
CA TYR A 564 -11.58 13.02 0.94
C TYR A 564 -12.62 13.47 1.95
N GLY A 565 -12.18 14.23 2.97
CA GLY A 565 -13.01 14.64 4.11
C GLY A 565 -14.13 15.62 3.82
N GLU A 566 -14.29 16.10 2.60
CA GLU A 566 -15.31 17.06 2.21
C GLU A 566 -16.12 16.59 1.00
N VAL A 567 -17.39 16.96 0.97
CA VAL A 567 -18.26 16.77 -0.19
C VAL A 567 -17.71 17.56 -1.39
N LYS A 568 -17.58 16.92 -2.55
CA LYS A 568 -17.10 17.55 -3.78
C LYS A 568 -18.02 17.23 -4.97
N ASP A 569 -18.30 18.21 -5.80
CA ASP A 569 -19.21 18.09 -6.93
C ASP A 569 -18.52 18.14 -8.31
N SER A 570 -17.23 18.47 -8.37
CA SER A 570 -16.48 18.67 -9.60
C SER A 570 -15.35 17.64 -9.79
N LYS A 571 -15.65 16.37 -9.50
CA LYS A 571 -14.76 15.24 -9.68
C LYS A 571 -15.28 14.30 -10.76
N TYR A 572 -14.34 13.73 -11.51
CA TYR A 572 -14.66 12.89 -12.66
C TYR A 572 -13.67 11.75 -12.77
N ILE A 573 -14.14 10.64 -13.33
CA ILE A 573 -13.30 9.58 -13.91
C ILE A 573 -13.34 9.74 -15.42
N GLY A 574 -12.19 9.80 -16.05
CA GLY A 574 -12.01 9.82 -17.50
C GLY A 574 -11.61 8.46 -18.03
N LEU A 575 -12.18 8.05 -19.17
CA LEU A 575 -11.90 6.77 -19.80
C LEU A 575 -11.77 6.89 -21.31
N ARG A 576 -10.86 6.08 -21.89
CA ARG A 576 -10.80 5.76 -23.32
C ARG A 576 -10.10 4.42 -23.55
N ASN A 577 -10.20 3.92 -24.78
CA ASN A 577 -9.46 2.74 -25.28
C ASN A 577 -9.60 1.52 -24.37
N VAL A 578 -10.81 1.24 -23.88
CA VAL A 578 -11.07 0.02 -23.11
C VAL A 578 -11.07 -1.18 -24.05
N ARG A 579 -10.26 -2.19 -23.75
CA ARG A 579 -10.07 -3.39 -24.57
C ARG A 579 -10.07 -4.62 -23.69
N ILE A 580 -10.82 -5.64 -24.11
CA ILE A 580 -10.82 -6.98 -23.51
C ILE A 580 -10.53 -7.96 -24.64
N GLU A 581 -9.48 -8.79 -24.48
CA GLU A 581 -9.02 -9.76 -25.48
C GLU A 581 -8.98 -11.17 -24.86
N GLY A 582 -9.18 -12.18 -25.70
CA GLY A 582 -9.19 -13.56 -25.26
C GLY A 582 -9.25 -14.56 -26.42
N MET A 583 -9.55 -15.80 -26.07
CA MET A 583 -9.75 -16.89 -27.03
C MET A 583 -10.97 -17.70 -26.67
N ALA A 584 -11.78 -18.07 -27.66
CA ALA A 584 -12.97 -18.93 -27.52
C ALA A 584 -12.66 -20.37 -27.91
N PHE A 585 -13.15 -21.32 -27.11
CA PHE A 585 -12.95 -22.76 -27.26
C PHE A 585 -14.31 -23.46 -27.23
N GLU A 586 -14.51 -24.53 -28.01
CA GLU A 586 -15.71 -25.37 -27.89
C GLU A 586 -15.87 -25.84 -26.44
N SER A 587 -17.08 -25.66 -25.88
CA SER A 587 -17.36 -26.06 -24.50
C SER A 587 -17.35 -27.61 -24.41
N GLY A 588 -16.47 -28.14 -23.53
CA GLY A 588 -16.26 -29.57 -23.38
C GLY A 588 -15.06 -30.13 -24.16
N GLU A 589 -14.38 -29.36 -25.01
CA GLU A 589 -13.00 -29.66 -25.37
C GLU A 589 -12.12 -29.17 -24.21
N GLU A 590 -11.97 -30.01 -23.19
CA GLU A 590 -10.89 -29.81 -22.21
C GLU A 590 -9.59 -29.90 -22.99
N GLY A 591 -8.94 -28.75 -23.23
CA GLY A 591 -7.59 -28.65 -23.73
C GLY A 591 -6.53 -29.09 -22.69
N ILE A 592 -6.95 -30.01 -21.83
CA ILE A 592 -6.15 -30.82 -20.96
C ILE A 592 -6.60 -32.25 -21.23
N GLU A 593 -5.80 -33.06 -21.94
CA GLU A 593 -5.73 -34.45 -21.53
C GLU A 593 -5.53 -34.39 -20.01
N GLU A 594 -6.59 -34.73 -19.28
CA GLU A 594 -6.50 -35.11 -17.91
C GLU A 594 -5.40 -36.17 -17.88
N VAL A 595 -4.15 -35.76 -17.64
CA VAL A 595 -3.17 -36.72 -17.20
C VAL A 595 -3.76 -37.18 -15.88
N GLN A 596 -4.52 -38.28 -15.97
CA GLN A 596 -5.00 -39.08 -14.85
C GLN A 596 -3.79 -39.71 -14.16
N ASN A 597 -2.80 -38.92 -13.85
CA ASN A 597 -1.92 -39.12 -12.73
C ASN A 597 -2.65 -38.46 -11.55
N LYS A 598 -3.60 -39.22 -10.98
CA LYS A 598 -3.95 -39.03 -9.56
C LYS A 598 -2.66 -39.14 -8.78
N VAL A 599 -1.92 -38.05 -8.73
CA VAL A 599 -0.80 -37.90 -7.81
C VAL A 599 -1.46 -37.80 -6.43
N GLN A 600 -1.64 -38.96 -5.79
CA GLN A 600 -2.08 -39.01 -4.42
C GLN A 600 -1.01 -38.31 -3.58
N SER A 601 -1.27 -37.06 -3.24
CA SER A 601 -0.49 -36.39 -2.22
C SER A 601 -1.09 -36.69 -0.87
N THR A 602 -0.33 -37.29 0.03
CA THR A 602 -0.74 -37.60 1.39
C THR A 602 -0.06 -36.60 2.33
N LYS A 603 -0.86 -35.93 3.17
CA LYS A 603 -0.33 -35.09 4.25
C LYS A 603 -0.03 -36.00 5.44
N VAL A 604 1.22 -36.02 5.89
CA VAL A 604 1.68 -36.79 7.06
C VAL A 604 2.20 -35.82 8.11
N LEU A 605 1.77 -35.99 9.36
CA LEU A 605 2.35 -35.28 10.49
C LEU A 605 3.53 -36.08 11.02
N ARG A 606 4.76 -35.56 10.91
CA ARG A 606 5.97 -36.19 11.44
C ARG A 606 6.72 -35.18 12.31
N ASN A 607 6.97 -35.54 13.55
CA ASN A 607 7.65 -34.69 14.56
C ASN A 607 7.02 -33.30 14.72
N GLY A 608 5.67 -33.19 14.61
CA GLY A 608 4.93 -31.93 14.72
C GLY A 608 4.94 -31.06 13.45
N GLN A 609 5.56 -31.54 12.37
CA GLN A 609 5.58 -30.84 11.08
C GLN A 609 4.71 -31.57 10.05
N ILE A 610 3.98 -30.78 9.24
CA ILE A 610 3.24 -31.32 8.10
C ILE A 610 4.23 -31.59 6.97
N ILE A 611 4.25 -32.82 6.47
CA ILE A 611 5.00 -33.25 5.30
C ILE A 611 4.02 -33.67 4.22
N ILE A 612 4.23 -33.22 2.99
CA ILE A 612 3.45 -33.62 1.83
C ILE A 612 4.22 -34.73 1.09
N LEU A 613 3.70 -35.94 1.11
CA LEU A 613 4.22 -37.07 0.33
C LEU A 613 3.62 -37.02 -1.07
N ARG A 614 4.46 -36.94 -2.10
CA ARG A 614 4.04 -36.94 -3.50
C ARG A 614 5.01 -37.81 -4.31
N ASN A 615 4.49 -38.86 -4.94
CA ASN A 615 5.31 -39.81 -5.73
C ASN A 615 6.52 -40.37 -4.97
N GLY A 616 6.38 -40.64 -3.66
CA GLY A 616 7.48 -41.14 -2.84
C GLY A 616 8.51 -40.12 -2.40
N VAL A 617 8.32 -38.84 -2.77
CA VAL A 617 9.17 -37.72 -2.35
C VAL A 617 8.45 -36.92 -1.26
N GLU A 618 9.18 -36.55 -0.22
CA GLU A 618 8.68 -35.75 0.89
C GLU A 618 8.93 -34.25 0.63
N TYR A 619 7.91 -33.43 0.82
CA TYR A 619 7.96 -31.98 0.66
C TYR A 619 7.49 -31.28 1.94
N THR A 620 8.06 -30.13 2.25
CA THR A 620 7.50 -29.21 3.24
C THR A 620 6.20 -28.59 2.71
N PRO A 621 5.34 -27.98 3.53
CA PRO A 621 4.18 -27.22 3.06
C PRO A 621 4.51 -26.10 2.06
N ALA A 622 5.75 -25.60 2.11
CA ALA A 622 6.31 -24.61 1.19
C ALA A 622 6.88 -25.21 -0.11
N GLY A 623 6.70 -26.54 -0.35
CA GLY A 623 7.15 -27.21 -1.57
C GLY A 623 8.63 -27.57 -1.62
N GLN A 624 9.39 -27.42 -0.54
CA GLN A 624 10.79 -27.84 -0.47
C GLN A 624 10.91 -29.35 -0.21
N ILE A 625 11.84 -30.02 -0.89
CA ILE A 625 12.11 -31.45 -0.64
C ILE A 625 12.72 -31.60 0.76
N VAL A 626 12.13 -32.47 1.57
CA VAL A 626 12.67 -32.87 2.88
C VAL A 626 13.77 -33.90 2.60
N LYS A 627 15.01 -33.57 2.96
CA LYS A 627 16.16 -34.48 2.84
C LYS A 627 16.19 -35.48 3.99
#